data_96264fa7b0cdb4ea59a875bb0e43fc8a
#
_entry.id   96264fa7b0cdb4ea59a875bb0e43fc8a
#
_cell.length_a   1.000
_cell.length_b   1.000
_cell.length_c   1.000
_cell.angle_alpha   90.00
_cell.angle_beta   90.00
_cell.angle_gamma   90.00
#
_symmetry.space_group_name_H-M   'P 1'
#
loop_
_entity.id
_entity.type
_entity.pdbx_description
1 polymer ?
#
loop_
_entity_poly.entity_id
_entity_poly.type
_entity_poly.pdbx_seq_one_letter_code
_entity_poly.pdbx_strand_id
1 'polypeptide(L)'
;MSSLTIGLTGANGFVGSHIAESCLKEEFQLTCLLRKTSDTTFIRDLIYTRVTGDINDENALSRFVRNQNIIIHNAGLTKAKNESEYMEVNANGTKNILNAILQFNPKIRRFILISSQAAVGPTSSSEPLDESIPKRPITAYGRSKARAEEICQEYSNKIPITIIRPPAIFGPREKDIYEYFRIINKGIQPVIGQENTFSVVSIQNLVKGILISIHKQNKNLECYFITDEGDYTWDQFSSMIADQLNKKPIKIKIPNWIVIIMVGINEVYSKIFKKAVLLNKEKLKEMKQTRWVVTSQKATKELGYRPVLTTKQAIAITVDWYKENGWL
;
A
#
# COMPACT_ATOMS: atom_id res chain seq x y z
N MET A 1 25.17 -12.23 -16.22
CA MET A 1 23.69 -12.38 -16.41
C MET A 1 23.15 -11.03 -16.77
N SER A 2 22.24 -10.90 -17.76
CA SER A 2 21.62 -9.60 -18.07
C SER A 2 20.82 -9.14 -16.84
N SER A 3 20.96 -7.86 -16.46
CA SER A 3 20.18 -7.25 -15.39
C SER A 3 18.68 -7.38 -15.69
N LEU A 4 17.86 -7.65 -14.65
CA LEU A 4 16.41 -7.72 -14.82
C LEU A 4 15.84 -6.33 -15.17
N THR A 5 14.87 -6.32 -16.09
CA THR A 5 14.12 -5.10 -16.45
C THR A 5 12.79 -5.08 -15.70
N ILE A 6 12.56 -4.03 -14.93
CA ILE A 6 11.38 -3.86 -14.07
C ILE A 6 10.55 -2.68 -14.57
N GLY A 7 9.29 -2.93 -14.93
CA GLY A 7 8.29 -1.89 -15.14
C GLY A 7 7.59 -1.58 -13.83
N LEU A 8 7.57 -0.31 -13.41
CA LEU A 8 6.92 0.13 -12.17
C LEU A 8 5.87 1.20 -12.46
N THR A 9 4.63 0.96 -12.05
CA THR A 9 3.59 1.99 -12.00
C THR A 9 3.47 2.57 -10.61
N GLY A 10 3.09 3.83 -10.49
CA GLY A 10 2.97 4.50 -9.20
C GLY A 10 4.30 4.76 -8.49
N ALA A 11 5.41 4.82 -9.24
CA ALA A 11 6.76 5.05 -8.74
C ALA A 11 6.91 6.36 -7.94
N ASN A 12 6.11 7.36 -8.24
CA ASN A 12 6.15 8.68 -7.60
C ASN A 12 5.39 8.76 -6.26
N GLY A 13 4.68 7.70 -5.87
CA GLY A 13 3.99 7.62 -4.59
C GLY A 13 4.90 7.14 -3.46
N PHE A 14 4.35 7.08 -2.23
CA PHE A 14 5.05 6.62 -1.04
C PHE A 14 5.70 5.24 -1.26
N VAL A 15 4.90 4.19 -1.44
CA VAL A 15 5.41 2.82 -1.61
C VAL A 15 6.26 2.70 -2.87
N GLY A 16 5.79 3.29 -3.99
CA GLY A 16 6.47 3.19 -5.27
C GLY A 16 7.87 3.81 -5.31
N SER A 17 8.09 4.91 -4.59
CA SER A 17 9.41 5.54 -4.52
C SER A 17 10.45 4.67 -3.79
N HIS A 18 10.03 3.96 -2.75
CA HIS A 18 10.89 2.99 -2.05
C HIS A 18 11.14 1.73 -2.88
N ILE A 19 10.13 1.25 -3.64
CA ILE A 19 10.33 0.15 -4.61
C ILE A 19 11.36 0.59 -5.66
N ALA A 20 11.22 1.81 -6.23
CA ALA A 20 12.13 2.32 -7.24
C ALA A 20 13.59 2.36 -6.74
N GLU A 21 13.82 2.94 -5.56
CA GLU A 21 15.15 2.97 -4.94
C GLU A 21 15.73 1.57 -4.73
N SER A 22 14.89 0.64 -4.24
CA SER A 22 15.36 -0.71 -3.95
C SER A 22 15.64 -1.52 -5.21
N CYS A 23 14.84 -1.33 -6.27
CA CYS A 23 15.14 -1.93 -7.58
C CYS A 23 16.51 -1.47 -8.12
N LEU A 24 16.84 -0.18 -7.97
CA LEU A 24 18.14 0.34 -8.43
C LEU A 24 19.30 -0.14 -7.54
N LYS A 25 19.09 -0.32 -6.25
CA LYS A 25 20.10 -0.94 -5.35
C LYS A 25 20.40 -2.39 -5.70
N GLU A 26 19.42 -3.12 -6.24
CA GLU A 26 19.58 -4.48 -6.77
C GLU A 26 20.09 -4.48 -8.23
N GLU A 27 20.53 -3.32 -8.74
CA GLU A 27 21.05 -3.13 -10.11
C GLU A 27 20.04 -3.51 -11.22
N PHE A 28 18.73 -3.46 -10.94
CA PHE A 28 17.71 -3.68 -11.96
C PHE A 28 17.55 -2.45 -12.87
N GLN A 29 17.27 -2.70 -14.14
CA GLN A 29 16.90 -1.63 -15.06
C GLN A 29 15.44 -1.26 -14.82
N LEU A 30 15.19 0.00 -14.46
CA LEU A 30 13.88 0.48 -14.05
C LEU A 30 13.21 1.32 -15.14
N THR A 31 11.97 0.98 -15.48
CA THR A 31 11.08 1.79 -16.32
C THR A 31 9.86 2.21 -15.52
N CYS A 32 9.58 3.51 -15.43
CA CYS A 32 8.45 4.05 -14.68
C CYS A 32 7.37 4.60 -15.62
N LEU A 33 6.11 4.17 -15.45
CA LEU A 33 4.95 4.81 -16.09
C LEU A 33 4.48 5.98 -15.21
N LEU A 34 4.58 7.20 -15.73
CA LEU A 34 4.30 8.43 -15.00
C LEU A 34 3.45 9.37 -15.85
N ARG A 35 2.42 9.96 -15.26
CA ARG A 35 1.66 11.03 -15.90
C ARG A 35 2.54 12.27 -16.09
N LYS A 36 2.20 13.11 -17.05
CA LYS A 36 2.92 14.38 -17.26
C LYS A 36 2.92 15.27 -16.01
N THR A 37 1.83 15.21 -15.24
CA THR A 37 1.60 15.97 -14.00
C THR A 37 2.07 15.28 -12.73
N SER A 38 2.74 14.12 -12.82
CA SER A 38 3.23 13.41 -11.63
C SER A 38 4.28 14.24 -10.90
N ASP A 39 4.07 14.43 -9.59
CA ASP A 39 5.12 14.91 -8.70
C ASP A 39 6.19 13.83 -8.56
N THR A 40 7.42 14.15 -8.91
CA THR A 40 8.55 13.21 -8.90
C THR A 40 9.57 13.52 -7.81
N THR A 41 9.22 14.32 -6.81
CA THR A 41 10.12 14.78 -5.74
C THR A 41 10.94 13.64 -5.13
N PHE A 42 10.33 12.49 -4.86
CA PHE A 42 11.02 11.36 -4.22
C PHE A 42 11.82 10.45 -5.19
N ILE A 43 11.72 10.67 -6.48
CA ILE A 43 12.41 9.84 -7.49
C ILE A 43 13.19 10.66 -8.51
N ARG A 44 13.27 11.97 -8.36
CA ARG A 44 13.88 12.89 -9.35
C ARG A 44 15.37 12.62 -9.58
N ASP A 45 16.06 12.17 -8.52
CA ASP A 45 17.51 11.92 -8.55
C ASP A 45 17.85 10.45 -8.87
N LEU A 46 16.83 9.62 -9.15
CA LEU A 46 17.00 8.23 -9.52
C LEU A 46 17.19 8.07 -11.03
N ILE A 47 17.97 7.06 -11.44
CA ILE A 47 18.20 6.75 -12.86
C ILE A 47 17.18 5.71 -13.32
N TYR A 48 16.19 6.15 -14.11
CA TYR A 48 15.15 5.27 -14.67
C TYR A 48 14.71 5.72 -16.06
N THR A 49 14.18 4.80 -16.85
CA THR A 49 13.51 5.13 -18.11
C THR A 49 12.08 5.63 -17.81
N ARG A 50 11.74 6.82 -18.25
CA ARG A 50 10.39 7.38 -18.12
C ARG A 50 9.54 7.06 -19.33
N VAL A 51 8.39 6.43 -19.11
CA VAL A 51 7.29 6.38 -20.07
C VAL A 51 6.21 7.35 -19.59
N THR A 52 5.95 8.38 -20.38
CA THR A 52 4.89 9.36 -20.03
C THR A 52 3.56 8.88 -20.57
N GLY A 53 2.57 8.77 -19.67
CA GLY A 53 1.20 8.38 -19.97
C GLY A 53 0.43 7.97 -18.70
N ASP A 54 -0.79 7.54 -18.90
CA ASP A 54 -1.70 7.07 -17.87
C ASP A 54 -2.00 5.57 -18.06
N ILE A 55 -2.54 4.93 -17.02
CA ILE A 55 -2.96 3.51 -17.08
C ILE A 55 -4.16 3.27 -18.01
N ASN A 56 -4.81 4.33 -18.49
CA ASN A 56 -5.87 4.29 -19.49
C ASN A 56 -5.36 4.67 -20.90
N ASP A 57 -4.07 4.99 -21.05
CA ASP A 57 -3.44 5.31 -22.35
C ASP A 57 -2.80 4.04 -22.95
N GLU A 58 -3.50 3.43 -23.89
CA GLU A 58 -3.05 2.20 -24.56
C GLU A 58 -1.70 2.37 -25.25
N ASN A 59 -1.42 3.52 -25.86
CA ASN A 59 -0.14 3.80 -26.49
C ASN A 59 1.00 3.90 -25.47
N ALA A 60 0.75 4.52 -24.32
CA ALA A 60 1.73 4.55 -23.24
C ALA A 60 1.95 3.15 -22.64
N LEU A 61 0.88 2.38 -22.43
CA LEU A 61 0.96 1.01 -21.93
C LEU A 61 1.74 0.11 -22.89
N SER A 62 1.52 0.22 -24.21
CA SER A 62 2.25 -0.57 -25.21
C SER A 62 3.76 -0.33 -25.15
N ARG A 63 4.20 0.92 -24.95
CA ARG A 63 5.62 1.27 -24.77
C ARG A 63 6.14 0.80 -23.40
N PHE A 64 5.32 0.93 -22.37
CA PHE A 64 5.71 0.61 -20.98
C PHE A 64 5.95 -0.87 -20.77
N VAL A 65 5.04 -1.74 -21.27
CA VAL A 65 5.13 -3.18 -21.00
C VAL A 65 6.18 -3.90 -21.86
N ARG A 66 6.58 -3.34 -23.01
CA ARG A 66 7.58 -3.96 -23.89
C ARG A 66 8.92 -4.09 -23.16
N ASN A 67 9.58 -5.21 -23.39
CA ASN A 67 10.92 -5.51 -22.87
C ASN A 67 11.03 -5.55 -21.33
N GLN A 68 9.92 -5.57 -20.60
CA GLN A 68 9.95 -5.78 -19.15
C GLN A 68 10.01 -7.28 -18.84
N ASN A 69 10.91 -7.67 -17.95
CA ASN A 69 10.88 -9.02 -17.39
C ASN A 69 9.75 -9.14 -16.35
N ILE A 70 9.55 -8.08 -15.57
CA ILE A 70 8.59 -8.04 -14.48
C ILE A 70 7.90 -6.69 -14.49
N ILE A 71 6.61 -6.67 -14.19
CA ILE A 71 5.86 -5.43 -13.95
C ILE A 71 5.36 -5.45 -12.52
N ILE A 72 5.69 -4.39 -11.75
CA ILE A 72 5.16 -4.12 -10.42
C ILE A 72 4.08 -3.05 -10.56
N HIS A 73 2.83 -3.44 -10.40
CA HIS A 73 1.69 -2.54 -10.47
C HIS A 73 1.34 -2.03 -9.08
N ASN A 74 1.90 -0.86 -8.75
CA ASN A 74 1.67 -0.16 -7.48
C ASN A 74 0.77 1.08 -7.66
N ALA A 75 0.48 1.51 -8.89
CA ALA A 75 -0.45 2.61 -9.12
C ALA A 75 -1.85 2.23 -8.63
N GLY A 76 -2.47 3.16 -7.90
CA GLY A 76 -3.82 3.02 -7.41
C GLY A 76 -4.21 4.21 -6.55
N LEU A 77 -5.52 4.43 -6.42
CA LEU A 77 -6.06 5.43 -5.51
C LEU A 77 -6.31 4.80 -4.15
N THR A 78 -5.82 5.46 -3.09
CA THR A 78 -6.19 5.19 -1.69
C THR A 78 -7.25 6.15 -1.18
N LYS A 79 -7.48 7.24 -1.93
CA LYS A 79 -8.52 8.25 -1.70
C LYS A 79 -9.17 8.60 -3.04
N ALA A 80 -10.48 8.56 -3.10
CA ALA A 80 -11.27 8.94 -4.28
C ALA A 80 -12.55 9.68 -3.86
N LYS A 81 -13.19 10.34 -4.80
CA LYS A 81 -14.44 11.08 -4.57
C LYS A 81 -15.63 10.13 -4.43
N ASN A 82 -15.58 9.00 -5.12
CA ASN A 82 -16.64 7.99 -5.15
C ASN A 82 -16.09 6.62 -5.52
N GLU A 83 -16.93 5.59 -5.44
CA GLU A 83 -16.56 4.21 -5.73
C GLU A 83 -16.18 3.99 -7.20
N SER A 84 -16.86 4.68 -8.13
CA SER A 84 -16.55 4.56 -9.56
C SER A 84 -15.12 4.97 -9.89
N GLU A 85 -14.61 6.03 -9.27
CA GLU A 85 -13.22 6.49 -9.45
C GLU A 85 -12.22 5.45 -8.92
N TYR A 86 -12.52 4.80 -7.79
CA TYR A 86 -11.72 3.68 -7.29
C TYR A 86 -11.73 2.50 -8.27
N MET A 87 -12.90 2.12 -8.79
CA MET A 87 -13.03 1.00 -9.73
C MET A 87 -12.28 1.29 -11.02
N GLU A 88 -12.40 2.50 -11.55
CA GLU A 88 -11.74 2.89 -12.80
C GLU A 88 -10.21 2.80 -12.68
N VAL A 89 -9.66 3.34 -11.61
CA VAL A 89 -8.20 3.38 -11.47
C VAL A 89 -7.64 2.04 -10.96
N ASN A 90 -8.24 1.45 -9.91
CA ASN A 90 -7.66 0.28 -9.27
C ASN A 90 -7.99 -1.02 -10.01
N ALA A 91 -9.23 -1.18 -10.48
CA ALA A 91 -9.66 -2.40 -11.14
C ALA A 91 -9.45 -2.34 -12.66
N ASN A 92 -10.05 -1.34 -13.35
CA ASN A 92 -9.92 -1.20 -14.79
C ASN A 92 -8.46 -0.90 -15.21
N GLY A 93 -7.74 -0.07 -14.43
CA GLY A 93 -6.32 0.17 -14.66
C GLY A 93 -5.48 -1.12 -14.61
N THR A 94 -5.76 -2.02 -13.66
CA THR A 94 -5.13 -3.35 -13.61
C THR A 94 -5.45 -4.16 -14.87
N LYS A 95 -6.71 -4.17 -15.30
CA LYS A 95 -7.14 -4.86 -16.53
C LYS A 95 -6.43 -4.33 -17.77
N ASN A 96 -6.31 -3.02 -17.89
CA ASN A 96 -5.65 -2.39 -19.04
C ASN A 96 -4.18 -2.80 -19.15
N ILE A 97 -3.46 -2.83 -18.03
CA ILE A 97 -2.05 -3.27 -18.01
C ILE A 97 -1.94 -4.75 -18.39
N LEU A 98 -2.81 -5.62 -17.84
CA LEU A 98 -2.80 -7.05 -18.18
C LEU A 98 -3.14 -7.29 -19.66
N ASN A 99 -4.07 -6.55 -20.23
CA ASN A 99 -4.35 -6.58 -21.69
C ASN A 99 -3.12 -6.16 -22.49
N ALA A 100 -2.47 -5.06 -22.12
CA ALA A 100 -1.26 -4.60 -22.79
C ALA A 100 -0.12 -5.63 -22.71
N ILE A 101 0.02 -6.31 -21.56
CA ILE A 101 0.98 -7.41 -21.40
C ILE A 101 0.68 -8.53 -22.38
N LEU A 102 -0.55 -9.01 -22.48
CA LEU A 102 -0.91 -10.10 -23.40
C LEU A 102 -0.65 -9.74 -24.85
N GLN A 103 -0.89 -8.49 -25.22
CA GLN A 103 -0.74 -8.02 -26.61
C GLN A 103 0.73 -7.73 -26.98
N PHE A 104 1.51 -7.11 -26.10
CA PHE A 104 2.81 -6.53 -26.42
C PHE A 104 4.00 -7.21 -25.73
N ASN A 105 3.76 -8.00 -24.67
CA ASN A 105 4.79 -8.73 -23.93
C ASN A 105 4.26 -10.06 -23.36
N PRO A 106 3.74 -10.99 -24.18
CA PRO A 106 3.11 -12.23 -23.72
C PRO A 106 4.08 -13.19 -23.02
N LYS A 107 5.39 -12.95 -23.10
CA LYS A 107 6.44 -13.76 -22.46
C LYS A 107 6.96 -13.15 -21.16
N ILE A 108 6.22 -12.22 -20.57
CA ILE A 108 6.58 -11.63 -19.27
C ILE A 108 6.83 -12.73 -18.22
N ARG A 109 7.84 -12.54 -17.41
CA ARG A 109 8.15 -13.51 -16.34
C ARG A 109 7.15 -13.40 -15.19
N ARG A 110 6.70 -12.18 -14.84
CA ARG A 110 5.78 -11.95 -13.72
C ARG A 110 5.12 -10.58 -13.75
N PHE A 111 3.87 -10.57 -13.34
CA PHE A 111 3.14 -9.37 -12.95
C PHE A 111 2.92 -9.40 -11.43
N ILE A 112 3.26 -8.32 -10.72
CA ILE A 112 3.08 -8.19 -9.27
C ILE A 112 2.08 -7.09 -9.01
N LEU A 113 0.92 -7.42 -8.44
CA LEU A 113 -0.09 -6.46 -8.00
C LEU A 113 0.16 -6.09 -6.54
N ILE A 114 0.31 -4.80 -6.24
CA ILE A 114 0.24 -4.32 -4.87
C ILE A 114 -1.22 -4.06 -4.52
N SER A 115 -1.81 -5.03 -3.82
CA SER A 115 -3.19 -5.00 -3.32
C SER A 115 -3.24 -4.38 -1.92
N SER A 116 -4.10 -4.87 -1.05
CA SER A 116 -4.24 -4.42 0.34
C SER A 116 -4.97 -5.48 1.17
N GLN A 117 -4.74 -5.51 2.48
CA GLN A 117 -5.62 -6.21 3.43
C GLN A 117 -7.09 -5.77 3.29
N ALA A 118 -7.35 -4.53 2.91
CA ALA A 118 -8.70 -4.02 2.70
C ALA A 118 -9.50 -4.80 1.65
N ALA A 119 -8.85 -5.50 0.71
CA ALA A 119 -9.50 -6.38 -0.25
C ALA A 119 -10.16 -7.60 0.42
N VAL A 120 -9.63 -8.03 1.57
CA VAL A 120 -10.18 -9.15 2.36
C VAL A 120 -11.14 -8.63 3.42
N GLY A 121 -10.84 -7.49 4.04
CA GLY A 121 -11.63 -6.89 5.11
C GLY A 121 -11.12 -7.23 6.52
N PRO A 122 -11.88 -6.85 7.56
CA PRO A 122 -11.56 -7.14 8.96
C PRO A 122 -11.89 -8.58 9.35
N THR A 123 -11.44 -9.00 10.51
CA THR A 123 -11.84 -10.29 11.11
C THR A 123 -12.56 -10.11 12.43
N SER A 124 -13.50 -11.01 12.73
CA SER A 124 -14.08 -11.19 14.06
C SER A 124 -13.47 -12.39 14.80
N SER A 125 -12.61 -13.19 14.13
CA SER A 125 -11.92 -14.31 14.72
C SER A 125 -10.80 -13.86 15.66
N SER A 126 -10.45 -14.69 16.65
CA SER A 126 -9.23 -14.55 17.45
C SER A 126 -7.97 -14.78 16.61
N GLU A 127 -8.08 -15.60 15.56
CA GLU A 127 -6.96 -15.90 14.67
C GLU A 127 -6.74 -14.82 13.63
N PRO A 128 -5.49 -14.54 13.25
CA PRO A 128 -5.16 -13.67 12.12
C PRO A 128 -5.73 -14.22 10.80
N LEU A 129 -6.11 -13.33 9.88
CA LEU A 129 -6.49 -13.74 8.53
C LEU A 129 -5.27 -14.23 7.76
N ASP A 130 -5.45 -15.33 7.05
CA ASP A 130 -4.52 -15.83 6.04
C ASP A 130 -5.09 -15.68 4.62
N GLU A 131 -4.36 -16.13 3.62
CA GLU A 131 -4.73 -15.96 2.22
C GLU A 131 -5.91 -16.84 1.77
N SER A 132 -6.32 -17.85 2.56
CA SER A 132 -7.43 -18.76 2.26
C SER A 132 -8.81 -18.16 2.55
N ILE A 133 -8.86 -17.12 3.36
CA ILE A 133 -10.11 -16.51 3.82
C ILE A 133 -10.84 -15.81 2.67
N PRO A 134 -12.15 -16.03 2.50
CA PRO A 134 -12.97 -15.33 1.51
C PRO A 134 -12.93 -13.81 1.68
N LYS A 135 -12.82 -13.11 0.57
CA LYS A 135 -12.83 -11.64 0.54
C LYS A 135 -14.19 -11.08 0.99
N ARG A 136 -14.17 -10.18 1.97
CA ARG A 136 -15.36 -9.46 2.50
C ARG A 136 -15.03 -7.98 2.71
N PRO A 137 -14.67 -7.25 1.64
CA PRO A 137 -14.29 -5.85 1.75
C PRO A 137 -15.46 -4.99 2.23
N ILE A 138 -15.21 -4.11 3.20
CA ILE A 138 -16.25 -3.26 3.80
C ILE A 138 -16.24 -1.83 3.25
N THR A 139 -15.22 -1.45 2.48
CA THR A 139 -15.05 -0.10 1.91
C THR A 139 -15.01 -0.13 0.39
N ALA A 140 -15.32 1.00 -0.26
CA ALA A 140 -15.20 1.16 -1.71
C ALA A 140 -13.75 0.92 -2.20
N TYR A 141 -12.77 1.40 -1.45
CA TYR A 141 -11.36 1.08 -1.70
C TYR A 141 -11.10 -0.43 -1.66
N GLY A 142 -11.53 -1.10 -0.58
CA GLY A 142 -11.37 -2.55 -0.43
C GLY A 142 -12.04 -3.32 -1.57
N ARG A 143 -13.28 -2.94 -1.96
CA ARG A 143 -13.98 -3.56 -3.10
C ARG A 143 -13.23 -3.38 -4.41
N SER A 144 -12.65 -2.20 -4.67
CA SER A 144 -11.85 -1.96 -5.88
C SER A 144 -10.58 -2.81 -5.92
N LYS A 145 -9.90 -3.00 -4.78
CA LYS A 145 -8.73 -3.88 -4.67
C LYS A 145 -9.13 -5.36 -4.82
N ALA A 146 -10.25 -5.78 -4.22
CA ALA A 146 -10.79 -7.13 -4.40
C ALA A 146 -11.10 -7.40 -5.88
N ARG A 147 -11.71 -6.44 -6.59
CA ARG A 147 -12.00 -6.56 -8.03
C ARG A 147 -10.72 -6.63 -8.87
N ALA A 148 -9.69 -5.85 -8.54
CA ALA A 148 -8.39 -5.95 -9.20
C ALA A 148 -7.75 -7.34 -9.04
N GLU A 149 -7.88 -7.96 -7.86
CA GLU A 149 -7.42 -9.34 -7.63
C GLU A 149 -8.23 -10.38 -8.41
N GLU A 150 -9.55 -10.21 -8.55
CA GLU A 150 -10.39 -11.07 -9.39
C GLU A 150 -9.98 -11.00 -10.85
N ILE A 151 -9.72 -9.79 -11.35
CA ILE A 151 -9.16 -9.60 -12.70
C ILE A 151 -7.82 -10.33 -12.82
N CYS A 152 -6.92 -10.22 -11.86
CA CYS A 152 -5.68 -10.99 -11.86
C CYS A 152 -5.94 -12.50 -11.96
N GLN A 153 -6.93 -13.02 -11.26
CA GLN A 153 -7.32 -14.43 -11.33
C GLN A 153 -7.81 -14.82 -12.74
N GLU A 154 -8.61 -13.97 -13.41
CA GLU A 154 -9.07 -14.19 -14.79
C GLU A 154 -7.90 -14.31 -15.79
N TYR A 155 -6.77 -13.64 -15.54
CA TYR A 155 -5.58 -13.63 -16.41
C TYR A 155 -4.50 -14.63 -16.01
N SER A 156 -4.62 -15.28 -14.86
CA SER A 156 -3.55 -16.10 -14.27
C SER A 156 -3.13 -17.32 -15.09
N ASN A 157 -4.00 -17.85 -15.96
CA ASN A 157 -3.66 -18.94 -16.87
C ASN A 157 -2.75 -18.50 -18.04
N LYS A 158 -2.59 -17.19 -18.26
CA LYS A 158 -1.81 -16.62 -19.37
C LYS A 158 -0.60 -15.81 -18.88
N ILE A 159 -0.66 -15.27 -17.68
CA ILE A 159 0.37 -14.40 -17.09
C ILE A 159 0.68 -14.94 -15.68
N PRO A 160 1.96 -15.22 -15.33
CA PRO A 160 2.33 -15.50 -13.94
C PRO A 160 2.10 -14.27 -13.07
N ILE A 161 1.25 -14.37 -12.05
CA ILE A 161 0.81 -13.25 -11.22
C ILE A 161 1.14 -13.50 -9.76
N THR A 162 1.64 -12.47 -9.08
CA THR A 162 1.75 -12.42 -7.62
C THR A 162 0.96 -11.24 -7.08
N ILE A 163 0.16 -11.47 -6.06
CA ILE A 163 -0.61 -10.45 -5.36
C ILE A 163 0.03 -10.26 -3.99
N ILE A 164 0.37 -9.03 -3.64
CA ILE A 164 0.88 -8.65 -2.32
C ILE A 164 -0.21 -7.87 -1.59
N ARG A 165 -0.61 -8.34 -0.42
CA ARG A 165 -1.62 -7.71 0.45
C ARG A 165 -0.97 -7.13 1.71
N PRO A 166 -0.46 -5.89 1.68
CA PRO A 166 0.00 -5.25 2.90
C PRO A 166 -1.16 -4.84 3.81
N PRO A 167 -0.99 -4.86 5.14
CA PRO A 167 -1.84 -4.14 6.09
C PRO A 167 -1.55 -2.64 6.06
N ALA A 168 -1.75 -1.92 7.18
CA ALA A 168 -1.36 -0.52 7.31
C ALA A 168 0.15 -0.36 7.13
N ILE A 169 0.56 0.44 6.14
CA ILE A 169 1.98 0.66 5.81
C ILE A 169 2.42 1.97 6.44
N PHE A 170 3.54 1.97 7.16
CA PHE A 170 4.15 3.18 7.71
C PHE A 170 5.63 3.29 7.33
N GLY A 171 6.18 4.49 7.42
CA GLY A 171 7.59 4.73 7.13
C GLY A 171 7.86 6.14 6.59
N PRO A 172 9.12 6.44 6.22
CA PRO A 172 9.52 7.67 5.55
C PRO A 172 8.63 7.99 4.34
N ARG A 173 8.25 9.27 4.15
CA ARG A 173 7.40 9.78 3.04
C ARG A 173 5.90 9.46 3.16
N GLU A 174 5.48 8.71 4.18
CA GLU A 174 4.07 8.43 4.39
C GLU A 174 3.38 9.64 5.03
N LYS A 175 2.23 10.10 4.45
CA LYS A 175 1.57 11.35 4.84
C LYS A 175 0.38 11.15 5.77
N ASP A 176 -0.29 10.01 5.74
CA ASP A 176 -1.53 9.80 6.49
C ASP A 176 -1.23 9.41 7.95
N ILE A 177 -0.32 8.46 8.14
CA ILE A 177 0.16 8.06 9.48
C ILE A 177 1.08 9.15 10.07
N TYR A 178 1.78 9.93 9.23
CA TYR A 178 2.55 11.09 9.67
C TYR A 178 1.74 12.06 10.54
N GLU A 179 0.47 12.32 10.20
CA GLU A 179 -0.39 13.18 11.02
C GLU A 179 -0.54 12.66 12.45
N TYR A 180 -0.51 11.34 12.62
CA TYR A 180 -0.55 10.71 13.93
C TYR A 180 0.76 10.93 14.72
N PHE A 181 1.92 10.78 14.06
CA PHE A 181 3.22 11.13 14.64
C PHE A 181 3.27 12.61 15.06
N ARG A 182 2.75 13.50 14.21
CA ARG A 182 2.69 14.94 14.46
C ARG A 182 1.86 15.30 15.70
N ILE A 183 0.72 14.64 15.89
CA ILE A 183 -0.16 14.84 17.04
C ILE A 183 0.54 14.36 18.32
N ILE A 184 1.19 13.19 18.28
CA ILE A 184 1.95 12.65 19.42
C ILE A 184 3.13 13.57 19.76
N ASN A 185 3.84 14.10 18.77
CA ASN A 185 4.93 15.05 18.98
C ASN A 185 4.48 16.33 19.69
N LYS A 186 3.21 16.74 19.49
CA LYS A 186 2.58 17.86 20.24
C LYS A 186 2.15 17.50 21.65
N GLY A 187 2.41 16.28 22.12
CA GLY A 187 2.05 15.82 23.45
C GLY A 187 0.60 15.35 23.60
N ILE A 188 -0.07 14.99 22.51
CA ILE A 188 -1.46 14.52 22.51
C ILE A 188 -1.53 13.12 21.91
N GLN A 189 -2.23 12.21 22.60
CA GLN A 189 -2.59 10.89 22.07
C GLN A 189 -4.12 10.81 21.95
N PRO A 190 -4.67 10.92 20.72
CA PRO A 190 -6.12 10.78 20.54
C PRO A 190 -6.52 9.31 20.69
N VAL A 191 -7.53 9.07 21.53
CA VAL A 191 -8.16 7.75 21.72
C VAL A 191 -9.57 7.81 21.15
N ILE A 192 -9.81 7.09 20.03
CA ILE A 192 -11.08 7.13 19.30
C ILE A 192 -11.71 5.74 19.33
N GLY A 193 -12.97 5.69 19.75
CA GLY A 193 -13.76 4.45 19.73
C GLY A 193 -13.32 3.40 20.73
N GLN A 194 -13.48 2.13 20.34
CA GLN A 194 -13.04 0.96 21.10
C GLN A 194 -11.59 0.62 20.77
N GLU A 195 -10.94 -0.15 21.65
CA GLU A 195 -9.60 -0.64 21.38
C GLU A 195 -9.61 -1.62 20.20
N ASN A 196 -8.81 -1.34 19.19
CA ASN A 196 -8.70 -2.14 17.98
C ASN A 196 -7.31 -2.72 17.93
N THR A 197 -7.21 -3.96 17.47
CA THR A 197 -5.94 -4.62 17.17
C THR A 197 -5.73 -4.64 15.68
N PHE A 198 -4.52 -4.31 15.24
CA PHE A 198 -4.18 -4.28 13.82
C PHE A 198 -2.73 -4.71 13.57
N SER A 199 -2.52 -5.31 12.41
CA SER A 199 -1.20 -5.56 11.88
C SER A 199 -0.68 -4.32 11.14
N VAL A 200 0.63 -4.14 11.17
CA VAL A 200 1.34 -3.10 10.41
C VAL A 200 2.45 -3.72 9.56
N VAL A 201 2.90 -2.97 8.58
CA VAL A 201 4.15 -3.28 7.90
C VAL A 201 4.95 -2.00 7.68
N SER A 202 6.21 -2.02 8.06
CA SER A 202 7.14 -0.95 7.71
C SER A 202 7.43 -0.98 6.21
N ILE A 203 7.67 0.19 5.63
CA ILE A 203 7.96 0.27 4.20
C ILE A 203 9.18 -0.57 3.80
N GLN A 204 10.18 -0.66 4.65
CA GLN A 204 11.39 -1.46 4.41
C GLN A 204 11.07 -2.96 4.33
N ASN A 205 10.27 -3.45 5.26
CA ASN A 205 9.84 -4.85 5.30
C ASN A 205 8.90 -5.19 4.12
N LEU A 206 7.99 -4.28 3.77
CA LEU A 206 7.12 -4.46 2.60
C LEU A 206 7.93 -4.57 1.31
N VAL A 207 8.85 -3.63 1.08
CA VAL A 207 9.70 -3.64 -0.12
C VAL A 207 10.56 -4.89 -0.18
N LYS A 208 11.11 -5.35 0.96
CA LYS A 208 11.83 -6.64 1.04
C LYS A 208 10.96 -7.81 0.59
N GLY A 209 9.71 -7.88 1.07
CA GLY A 209 8.74 -8.90 0.66
C GLY A 209 8.42 -8.86 -0.84
N ILE A 210 8.25 -7.65 -1.41
CA ILE A 210 8.04 -7.45 -2.85
C ILE A 210 9.26 -7.95 -3.64
N LEU A 211 10.49 -7.55 -3.26
CA LEU A 211 11.71 -7.96 -3.96
C LEU A 211 11.95 -9.47 -3.91
N ILE A 212 11.71 -10.11 -2.78
CA ILE A 212 11.81 -11.57 -2.66
C ILE A 212 10.81 -12.25 -3.62
N SER A 213 9.59 -11.70 -3.75
CA SER A 213 8.56 -12.26 -4.64
C SER A 213 8.93 -12.19 -6.13
N ILE A 214 9.85 -11.30 -6.52
CA ILE A 214 10.39 -11.20 -7.89
C ILE A 214 11.06 -12.51 -8.32
N HIS A 215 11.77 -13.15 -7.42
CA HIS A 215 12.56 -14.36 -7.70
C HIS A 215 11.79 -15.67 -7.55
N LYS A 216 10.54 -15.63 -7.08
CA LYS A 216 9.71 -16.82 -6.94
C LYS A 216 9.45 -17.46 -8.29
N GLN A 217 9.73 -18.75 -8.42
CA GLN A 217 9.44 -19.52 -9.64
C GLN A 217 8.03 -20.15 -9.59
N ASN A 218 7.32 -20.06 -10.69
CA ASN A 218 6.33 -20.98 -11.28
C ASN A 218 5.08 -21.39 -10.50
N LYS A 219 4.27 -20.42 -10.03
CA LYS A 219 2.84 -20.68 -9.95
C LYS A 219 2.10 -19.57 -10.73
N ASN A 220 0.99 -19.97 -11.36
CA ASN A 220 0.23 -19.04 -12.21
C ASN A 220 -0.38 -17.88 -11.41
N LEU A 221 -0.83 -18.16 -10.17
CA LEU A 221 -1.36 -17.14 -9.26
C LEU A 221 -0.92 -17.44 -7.84
N GLU A 222 -0.28 -16.48 -7.22
CA GLU A 222 0.06 -16.49 -5.80
C GLU A 222 -0.39 -15.23 -5.11
N CYS A 223 -0.78 -15.35 -3.86
CA CYS A 223 -1.15 -14.23 -3.01
C CYS A 223 -0.41 -14.34 -1.68
N TYR A 224 0.08 -13.19 -1.15
CA TYR A 224 0.81 -13.12 0.10
C TYR A 224 0.42 -11.89 0.91
N PHE A 225 0.11 -12.10 2.17
CA PHE A 225 0.20 -11.03 3.16
C PHE A 225 1.67 -10.77 3.52
N ILE A 226 2.04 -9.50 3.60
CA ILE A 226 3.37 -9.07 4.06
C ILE A 226 3.16 -8.12 5.22
N THR A 227 3.57 -8.55 6.42
CA THR A 227 3.40 -7.81 7.67
C THR A 227 4.67 -7.87 8.51
N ASP A 228 4.85 -6.90 9.40
CA ASP A 228 5.86 -6.97 10.46
C ASP A 228 5.48 -8.05 11.48
N GLU A 229 6.39 -8.40 12.36
CA GLU A 229 6.07 -9.28 13.47
C GLU A 229 5.23 -8.53 14.52
N GLY A 230 4.14 -9.18 14.97
CA GLY A 230 3.26 -8.68 16.02
C GLY A 230 2.07 -7.88 15.51
N ASP A 231 1.04 -7.88 16.35
CA ASP A 231 -0.16 -7.09 16.20
C ASP A 231 -0.22 -6.07 17.33
N TYR A 232 -0.74 -4.89 17.04
CA TYR A 232 -0.68 -3.76 17.96
C TYR A 232 -2.05 -3.18 18.19
N THR A 233 -2.31 -2.74 19.42
CA THR A 233 -3.36 -1.76 19.67
C THR A 233 -2.87 -0.36 19.32
N TRP A 234 -3.78 0.58 19.10
CA TRP A 234 -3.39 1.98 18.91
C TRP A 234 -2.60 2.53 20.09
N ASP A 235 -2.89 2.06 21.30
CA ASP A 235 -2.18 2.47 22.51
C ASP A 235 -0.72 2.00 22.47
N GLN A 236 -0.49 0.73 22.16
CA GLN A 236 0.86 0.18 22.02
C GLN A 236 1.66 0.86 20.90
N PHE A 237 1.04 1.05 19.75
CA PHE A 237 1.70 1.71 18.62
C PHE A 237 2.04 3.17 18.93
N SER A 238 1.11 3.88 19.59
CA SER A 238 1.33 5.26 20.07
C SER A 238 2.46 5.36 21.07
N SER A 239 2.53 4.40 22.01
CA SER A 239 3.59 4.39 23.03
C SER A 239 4.97 4.22 22.38
N MET A 240 5.10 3.33 21.39
CA MET A 240 6.35 3.19 20.65
C MET A 240 6.75 4.48 19.92
N ILE A 241 5.79 5.20 19.34
CA ILE A 241 6.05 6.50 18.70
C ILE A 241 6.48 7.54 19.74
N ALA A 242 5.76 7.62 20.86
CA ALA A 242 6.02 8.57 21.93
C ALA A 242 7.42 8.38 22.54
N ASP A 243 7.84 7.12 22.75
CA ASP A 243 9.17 6.77 23.22
C ASP A 243 10.25 7.29 22.28
N GLN A 244 10.09 7.09 20.95
CA GLN A 244 11.05 7.58 19.95
C GLN A 244 11.09 9.11 19.83
N LEU A 245 9.97 9.77 20.10
CA LEU A 245 9.86 11.23 20.12
C LEU A 245 10.33 11.83 21.45
N ASN A 246 10.65 11.01 22.48
CA ASN A 246 10.90 11.43 23.85
C ASN A 246 9.74 12.29 24.41
N LYS A 247 8.49 11.87 24.18
CA LYS A 247 7.27 12.55 24.62
C LYS A 247 6.49 11.68 25.59
N LYS A 248 5.74 12.34 26.47
CA LYS A 248 4.73 11.72 27.36
C LYS A 248 3.36 12.32 27.01
N PRO A 249 2.71 11.84 25.94
CA PRO A 249 1.47 12.44 25.48
C PRO A 249 0.32 12.20 26.45
N ILE A 250 -0.56 13.20 26.57
CA ILE A 250 -1.80 13.08 27.33
C ILE A 250 -2.83 12.36 26.47
N LYS A 251 -3.42 11.29 26.98
CA LYS A 251 -4.50 10.55 26.34
C LYS A 251 -5.79 11.35 26.38
N ILE A 252 -6.31 11.74 25.22
CA ILE A 252 -7.57 12.46 25.06
C ILE A 252 -8.58 11.53 24.40
N LYS A 253 -9.59 11.14 25.16
CA LYS A 253 -10.73 10.36 24.64
C LYS A 253 -11.60 11.27 23.77
N ILE A 254 -11.75 10.93 22.50
CA ILE A 254 -12.64 11.65 21.58
C ILE A 254 -13.95 10.89 21.50
N PRO A 255 -15.07 11.48 21.99
CA PRO A 255 -16.38 10.84 21.90
C PRO A 255 -16.80 10.57 20.45
N ASN A 256 -17.47 9.44 20.21
CA ASN A 256 -17.87 9.02 18.86
C ASN A 256 -18.74 10.08 18.14
N TRP A 257 -19.57 10.83 18.87
CA TRP A 257 -20.40 11.86 18.26
C TRP A 257 -19.57 13.02 17.66
N ILE A 258 -18.42 13.37 18.26
CA ILE A 258 -17.49 14.36 17.68
C ILE A 258 -16.92 13.83 16.36
N VAL A 259 -16.52 12.57 16.33
CA VAL A 259 -15.99 11.95 15.10
C VAL A 259 -17.06 11.95 13.99
N ILE A 260 -18.31 11.64 14.33
CA ILE A 260 -19.44 11.67 13.37
C ILE A 260 -19.66 13.09 12.83
N ILE A 261 -19.61 14.11 13.66
CA ILE A 261 -19.72 15.51 13.22
C ILE A 261 -18.55 15.88 12.30
N MET A 262 -17.32 15.52 12.66
CA MET A 262 -16.14 15.77 11.81
C MET A 262 -16.27 15.09 10.44
N VAL A 263 -16.75 13.85 10.39
CA VAL A 263 -17.04 13.13 9.14
C VAL A 263 -18.09 13.90 8.33
N GLY A 264 -19.18 14.34 8.95
CA GLY A 264 -20.23 15.13 8.28
C GLY A 264 -19.69 16.42 7.65
N ILE A 265 -18.90 17.19 8.39
CA ILE A 265 -18.25 18.42 7.89
C ILE A 265 -17.32 18.09 6.72
N ASN A 266 -16.49 17.07 6.84
CA ASN A 266 -15.57 16.65 5.80
C ASN A 266 -16.30 16.19 4.52
N GLU A 267 -17.44 15.53 4.64
CA GLU A 267 -18.25 15.14 3.47
C GLU A 267 -18.85 16.36 2.75
N VAL A 268 -19.35 17.34 3.50
CA VAL A 268 -19.83 18.61 2.91
C VAL A 268 -18.68 19.33 2.21
N TYR A 269 -17.53 19.43 2.86
CA TYR A 269 -16.32 20.01 2.27
C TYR A 269 -15.90 19.28 0.98
N SER A 270 -15.88 17.94 1.02
CA SER A 270 -15.54 17.09 -0.13
C SER A 270 -16.48 17.33 -1.32
N LYS A 271 -17.79 17.45 -1.07
CA LYS A 271 -18.79 17.74 -2.11
C LYS A 271 -18.64 19.13 -2.72
N ILE A 272 -18.43 20.17 -1.89
CA ILE A 272 -18.30 21.55 -2.34
C ILE A 272 -17.02 21.74 -3.15
N PHE A 273 -15.89 21.31 -2.61
CA PHE A 273 -14.56 21.53 -3.19
C PHE A 273 -14.10 20.42 -4.14
N LYS A 274 -14.92 19.36 -4.32
CA LYS A 274 -14.60 18.18 -5.16
C LYS A 274 -13.26 17.56 -4.83
N LYS A 275 -12.85 17.57 -3.54
CA LYS A 275 -11.60 17.00 -3.03
C LYS A 275 -11.86 15.76 -2.19
N ALA A 276 -11.02 14.74 -2.36
CA ALA A 276 -11.05 13.56 -1.50
C ALA A 276 -10.56 13.93 -0.09
N VAL A 277 -11.24 13.42 0.94
CA VAL A 277 -10.92 13.65 2.36
C VAL A 277 -10.54 12.35 3.04
N LEU A 278 -9.63 12.42 4.01
CA LEU A 278 -9.15 11.23 4.73
C LEU A 278 -10.24 10.67 5.68
N LEU A 279 -10.83 11.53 6.49
CA LEU A 279 -11.88 11.15 7.45
C LEU A 279 -13.25 11.29 6.79
N ASN A 280 -13.80 10.17 6.31
CA ASN A 280 -15.09 10.05 5.64
C ASN A 280 -15.90 8.87 6.21
N LYS A 281 -17.11 8.61 5.69
CA LYS A 281 -17.95 7.48 6.13
C LYS A 281 -17.29 6.12 5.95
N GLU A 282 -16.51 5.92 4.90
CA GLU A 282 -15.79 4.67 4.67
C GLU A 282 -14.73 4.45 5.75
N LYS A 283 -13.97 5.50 6.11
CA LYS A 283 -13.00 5.43 7.21
C LYS A 283 -13.66 5.17 8.56
N LEU A 284 -14.85 5.74 8.78
CA LEU A 284 -15.63 5.45 9.99
C LEU A 284 -16.06 3.97 10.08
N LYS A 285 -16.38 3.32 8.93
CA LYS A 285 -16.67 1.88 8.92
C LYS A 285 -15.45 1.05 9.33
N GLU A 286 -14.25 1.42 8.85
CA GLU A 286 -12.99 0.77 9.23
C GLU A 286 -12.71 0.93 10.72
N MET A 287 -12.86 2.15 11.26
CA MET A 287 -12.61 2.47 12.68
C MET A 287 -13.56 1.77 13.64
N LYS A 288 -14.74 1.36 13.19
CA LYS A 288 -15.71 0.58 14.00
C LYS A 288 -15.34 -0.90 14.13
N GLN A 289 -14.41 -1.39 13.31
CA GLN A 289 -13.98 -2.79 13.38
C GLN A 289 -12.91 -2.95 14.47
N THR A 290 -12.98 -4.05 15.19
CA THR A 290 -12.10 -4.31 16.34
C THR A 290 -10.80 -5.01 15.95
N ARG A 291 -10.75 -5.71 14.80
CA ARG A 291 -9.59 -6.48 14.39
C ARG A 291 -9.28 -6.36 12.90
N TRP A 292 -8.08 -5.87 12.63
CA TRP A 292 -7.47 -5.81 11.30
C TRP A 292 -6.13 -6.57 11.33
N VAL A 293 -6.20 -7.87 11.60
CA VAL A 293 -5.02 -8.70 11.87
C VAL A 293 -4.85 -9.73 10.76
N VAL A 294 -3.62 -9.83 10.22
CA VAL A 294 -3.22 -10.76 9.17
C VAL A 294 -1.92 -11.45 9.51
N THR A 295 -1.65 -12.61 8.90
CA THR A 295 -0.39 -13.32 9.08
C THR A 295 0.40 -13.41 7.78
N SER A 296 1.73 -13.29 7.88
CA SER A 296 2.66 -13.53 6.77
C SER A 296 3.26 -14.94 6.77
N GLN A 297 2.65 -15.90 7.47
CA GLN A 297 3.18 -17.28 7.56
C GLN A 297 3.38 -17.93 6.20
N LYS A 298 2.46 -17.73 5.24
CA LYS A 298 2.61 -18.24 3.88
C LYS A 298 3.82 -17.63 3.19
N ALA A 299 4.01 -16.31 3.30
CA ALA A 299 5.19 -15.63 2.74
C ALA A 299 6.48 -16.13 3.39
N THR A 300 6.49 -16.34 4.71
CA THR A 300 7.63 -16.93 5.42
C THR A 300 7.96 -18.33 4.90
N LYS A 301 6.95 -19.20 4.80
CA LYS A 301 7.13 -20.60 4.38
C LYS A 301 7.54 -20.72 2.91
N GLU A 302 6.93 -19.95 2.03
CA GLU A 302 7.07 -20.13 0.59
C GLU A 302 8.10 -19.20 -0.06
N LEU A 303 8.28 -17.99 0.47
CA LEU A 303 9.24 -17.00 -0.05
C LEU A 303 10.50 -16.89 0.82
N GLY A 304 10.50 -17.45 2.03
CA GLY A 304 11.56 -17.18 3.01
C GLY A 304 11.48 -15.76 3.57
N TYR A 305 10.33 -15.12 3.46
CA TYR A 305 10.15 -13.76 3.99
C TYR A 305 10.35 -13.73 5.50
N ARG A 306 11.17 -12.79 5.95
CA ARG A 306 11.31 -12.40 7.36
C ARG A 306 11.47 -10.89 7.41
N PRO A 307 10.78 -10.20 8.32
CA PRO A 307 11.02 -8.79 8.57
C PRO A 307 12.50 -8.53 8.86
N VAL A 308 13.08 -7.52 8.23
CA VAL A 308 14.48 -7.12 8.45
C VAL A 308 14.60 -6.09 9.56
N LEU A 309 13.50 -5.47 9.94
CA LEU A 309 13.39 -4.52 11.04
C LEU A 309 12.22 -4.92 11.94
N THR A 310 12.40 -4.75 13.24
CA THR A 310 11.27 -4.73 14.17
C THR A 310 10.45 -3.45 13.96
N THR A 311 9.16 -3.46 14.32
CA THR A 311 8.30 -2.27 14.24
C THR A 311 8.91 -1.08 15.00
N LYS A 312 9.52 -1.31 16.17
CA LYS A 312 10.18 -0.27 16.96
C LYS A 312 11.38 0.36 16.21
N GLN A 313 12.22 -0.46 15.56
CA GLN A 313 13.34 0.04 14.73
C GLN A 313 12.84 0.84 13.53
N ALA A 314 11.77 0.37 12.87
CA ALA A 314 11.18 1.06 11.73
C ALA A 314 10.53 2.39 12.15
N ILE A 315 9.90 2.47 13.34
CA ILE A 315 9.40 3.73 13.90
C ILE A 315 10.56 4.70 14.15
N ALA A 316 11.69 4.24 14.68
CA ALA A 316 12.86 5.08 14.90
C ALA A 316 13.35 5.71 13.59
N ILE A 317 13.58 4.89 12.56
CA ILE A 317 13.98 5.35 11.22
C ILE A 317 12.96 6.35 10.65
N THR A 318 11.67 6.11 10.89
CA THR A 318 10.60 6.99 10.40
C THR A 318 10.64 8.35 11.09
N VAL A 319 10.81 8.38 12.42
CA VAL A 319 10.92 9.62 13.22
C VAL A 319 12.15 10.41 12.81
N ASP A 320 13.31 9.74 12.65
CA ASP A 320 14.55 10.40 12.26
C ASP A 320 14.40 11.04 10.88
N TRP A 321 13.82 10.31 9.91
CA TRP A 321 13.56 10.83 8.57
C TRP A 321 12.63 12.05 8.61
N TYR A 322 11.53 12.01 9.41
CA TYR A 322 10.61 13.13 9.54
C TYR A 322 11.30 14.38 10.10
N LYS A 323 12.20 14.21 11.09
CA LYS A 323 13.00 15.32 11.66
C LYS A 323 13.97 15.90 10.65
N GLU A 324 14.76 15.05 9.99
CA GLU A 324 15.77 15.44 8.99
C GLU A 324 15.15 16.18 7.78
N ASN A 325 13.91 15.84 7.43
CA ASN A 325 13.21 16.43 6.29
C ASN A 325 12.23 17.56 6.70
N GLY A 326 12.25 18.01 7.96
CA GLY A 326 11.46 19.14 8.44
C GLY A 326 9.95 18.87 8.52
N TRP A 327 9.57 17.59 8.67
CA TRP A 327 8.18 17.22 8.86
C TRP A 327 7.77 17.27 10.35
N LEU A 328 8.71 16.99 11.28
CA LEU A 328 8.53 17.04 12.74
C LEU A 328 9.47 18.04 13.38
#